data_17f5ce70c4adb3a65f73b47bd0a1fcba
#
_entry.id   17f5ce70c4adb3a65f73b47bd0a1fcba
#
_cell.length_a   1.000
_cell.length_b   1.000
_cell.length_c   1.000
_cell.angle_alpha   90.00
_cell.angle_beta   90.00
_cell.angle_gamma   90.00
#
_symmetry.space_group_name_H-M   'P 1'
#
loop_
_entity.id
_entity.type
_entity.pdbx_description
1 polymer ?
#
loop_
_entity_poly.entity_id
_entity_poly.type
_entity_poly.pdbx_seq_one_letter_code
_entity_poly.pdbx_strand_id
1 'polypeptide(L)'
;MIKRYLLIGVVSVAGLLIVAAIITANTNTGDLQKTPALSESTANTATAVPKAKNNGAATANPNAAQAVFDVQGMSCSGCINQIKSGLAGIDGISDVLVDLSSNRVEVVYDSTRVKDLEMIASAITAVGYPATLKQTMTGNEIEKENNLFASRSKLYIAAVGDWDIARGDFDSELSHARSRYEKTYGNAVFSGDQGSALMQRLQSQIASSLISEGIQMQEVRKAGFKLPAKTVEAEFAQYLSEKGITRQEFKKMLKDSGYDYGYFYKKFENRLTVDQYLNDIVLTGLANDLEKKQHYTDWFNNARLLAKVVYYDKNLENIVKNSSVGAGGCGNSCSTEQ
;
A
#
# COMPACT_ATOMS: atom_id res chain seq x y z
N MET A 1 32.27 -11.38 20.03
CA MET A 1 31.47 -10.91 18.85
C MET A 1 30.08 -11.54 18.76
N ILE A 2 29.39 -11.79 19.90
CA ILE A 2 28.12 -12.60 19.94
C ILE A 2 26.89 -11.75 20.37
N LYS A 3 27.00 -10.44 20.47
CA LYS A 3 25.91 -9.59 21.04
C LYS A 3 25.09 -8.75 20.04
N ARG A 4 25.25 -8.94 18.72
CA ARG A 4 24.56 -8.09 17.73
C ARG A 4 23.16 -8.57 17.27
N TYR A 5 22.74 -9.77 17.62
CA TYR A 5 21.54 -10.41 17.03
C TYR A 5 20.28 -10.42 17.89
N LEU A 6 20.31 -9.84 19.10
CA LEU A 6 19.16 -9.92 20.01
C LEU A 6 18.08 -8.85 19.75
N LEU A 7 18.29 -7.91 18.82
CA LEU A 7 17.38 -6.79 18.53
C LEU A 7 16.49 -6.99 17.30
N ILE A 8 16.73 -8.02 16.51
CA ILE A 8 15.97 -8.30 15.28
C ILE A 8 14.54 -8.78 15.56
N GLY A 9 14.22 -9.11 16.80
CA GLY A 9 12.95 -9.75 17.19
C GLY A 9 11.72 -8.82 17.29
N VAL A 10 11.87 -7.51 17.35
CA VAL A 10 10.75 -6.64 17.80
C VAL A 10 9.99 -5.94 16.66
N VAL A 11 10.56 -5.77 15.49
CA VAL A 11 9.97 -4.89 14.47
C VAL A 11 9.39 -5.59 13.24
N SER A 12 9.53 -6.92 13.10
CA SER A 12 9.10 -7.58 11.86
C SER A 12 8.51 -8.96 12.03
N VAL A 13 7.35 -9.03 12.63
CA VAL A 13 6.63 -10.31 12.80
C VAL A 13 5.96 -10.79 11.50
N ALA A 14 5.70 -9.92 10.52
CA ALA A 14 4.89 -10.30 9.36
C ALA A 14 5.64 -11.02 8.22
N GLY A 15 6.90 -10.65 7.93
CA GLY A 15 7.60 -11.18 6.74
C GLY A 15 8.42 -12.47 6.99
N LEU A 16 8.98 -12.67 8.19
CA LEU A 16 9.83 -13.82 8.49
C LEU A 16 9.07 -15.01 9.08
N LEU A 17 7.85 -14.82 9.56
CA LEU A 17 6.97 -15.92 10.00
C LEU A 17 6.65 -16.90 8.87
N ILE A 18 6.77 -16.47 7.62
CA ILE A 18 6.54 -17.34 6.46
C ILE A 18 7.60 -18.46 6.39
N VAL A 19 8.86 -18.14 6.64
CA VAL A 19 9.94 -19.13 6.55
C VAL A 19 10.10 -19.93 7.86
N ALA A 20 9.90 -19.30 9.00
CA ALA A 20 9.93 -20.01 10.29
C ALA A 20 8.80 -21.06 10.39
N ALA A 21 7.60 -20.76 9.84
CA ALA A 21 6.49 -21.72 9.80
C ALA A 21 6.76 -22.93 8.89
N ILE A 22 7.55 -22.77 7.83
CA ILE A 22 7.93 -23.90 6.96
C ILE A 22 8.89 -24.85 7.68
N ILE A 23 9.79 -24.32 8.50
CA ILE A 23 10.80 -25.11 9.21
C ILE A 23 10.20 -25.79 10.45
N THR A 24 9.27 -25.13 11.16
CA THR A 24 8.66 -25.69 12.38
C THR A 24 7.51 -26.66 12.10
N ALA A 25 6.83 -26.56 10.96
CA ALA A 25 5.76 -27.50 10.58
C ALA A 25 6.27 -28.95 10.36
N ASN A 26 7.58 -29.12 10.22
CA ASN A 26 8.18 -30.44 10.03
C ASN A 26 8.65 -31.10 11.35
N THR A 27 8.50 -30.46 12.53
CA THR A 27 9.06 -30.97 13.77
C THR A 27 8.14 -31.08 14.98
N ASN A 28 6.85 -30.64 14.95
CA ASN A 28 5.99 -30.79 16.13
C ASN A 28 4.50 -30.95 15.80
N THR A 29 4.00 -32.17 16.01
CA THR A 29 2.60 -32.50 16.24
C THR A 29 2.36 -32.44 17.74
N GLY A 30 1.64 -31.47 18.25
CA GLY A 30 1.20 -31.44 19.64
C GLY A 30 0.59 -30.11 20.08
N ASP A 31 -0.69 -30.16 20.41
CA ASP A 31 -1.48 -29.24 21.21
C ASP A 31 -1.73 -27.80 20.71
N LEU A 32 -2.92 -27.61 20.15
CA LEU A 32 -3.55 -26.30 19.98
C LEU A 32 -4.79 -26.18 20.89
N GLN A 33 -4.68 -25.28 21.85
CA GLN A 33 -5.76 -24.87 22.73
C GLN A 33 -6.87 -24.13 21.97
N LYS A 34 -8.12 -24.53 22.26
CA LYS A 34 -9.37 -23.92 21.80
C LYS A 34 -9.49 -22.46 22.23
N THR A 35 -9.71 -21.56 21.29
CA THR A 35 -10.20 -20.20 21.55
C THR A 35 -11.75 -20.13 21.52
N PRO A 36 -12.36 -19.25 22.33
CA PRO A 36 -13.80 -19.23 22.53
C PRO A 36 -14.58 -18.56 21.38
N ALA A 37 -15.83 -18.99 21.24
CA ALA A 37 -16.81 -18.51 20.27
C ALA A 37 -17.12 -17.01 20.41
N LEU A 38 -17.17 -16.31 19.29
CA LEU A 38 -17.66 -14.94 19.16
C LEU A 38 -19.18 -14.95 19.05
N SER A 39 -19.82 -14.23 19.96
CA SER A 39 -21.27 -14.00 19.99
C SER A 39 -21.73 -13.12 18.82
N GLU A 40 -22.90 -13.50 18.30
CA GLU A 40 -23.65 -12.81 17.25
C GLU A 40 -23.99 -11.36 17.67
N SER A 41 -23.74 -10.41 16.79
CA SER A 41 -24.32 -9.08 16.83
C SER A 41 -25.01 -8.78 15.51
N THR A 42 -26.24 -8.39 15.64
CA THR A 42 -27.30 -8.17 14.69
C THR A 42 -26.98 -7.25 13.52
N ALA A 43 -27.60 -7.59 12.40
CA ALA A 43 -27.65 -6.90 11.11
C ALA A 43 -27.91 -5.39 11.17
N ASN A 44 -27.11 -4.65 10.39
CA ASN A 44 -27.51 -3.34 9.89
C ASN A 44 -27.39 -3.30 8.36
N THR A 45 -28.48 -2.90 7.77
CA THR A 45 -28.83 -2.82 6.36
C THR A 45 -27.78 -2.06 5.54
N ALA A 46 -27.14 -2.75 4.61
CA ALA A 46 -26.23 -2.15 3.65
C ALA A 46 -27.01 -1.34 2.60
N THR A 47 -26.86 -0.03 2.66
CA THR A 47 -27.27 0.87 1.57
C THR A 47 -26.35 0.65 0.37
N ALA A 48 -26.92 0.30 -0.77
CA ALA A 48 -26.21 0.02 -2.01
C ALA A 48 -25.38 1.22 -2.45
N VAL A 49 -24.07 1.02 -2.56
CA VAL A 49 -23.12 1.94 -3.20
C VAL A 49 -23.43 1.95 -4.71
N PRO A 50 -23.60 3.10 -5.35
CA PRO A 50 -23.80 3.16 -6.81
C PRO A 50 -22.55 2.61 -7.51
N LYS A 51 -22.74 1.59 -8.34
CA LYS A 51 -21.76 1.11 -9.29
C LYS A 51 -21.24 2.28 -10.12
N ALA A 52 -19.96 2.61 -9.98
CA ALA A 52 -19.28 3.49 -10.92
C ALA A 52 -19.46 2.89 -12.33
N LYS A 53 -20.17 3.58 -13.19
CA LYS A 53 -20.24 3.25 -14.61
C LYS A 53 -18.83 3.41 -15.16
N ASN A 54 -18.22 2.29 -15.55
CA ASN A 54 -17.14 2.32 -16.52
C ASN A 54 -17.71 2.94 -17.79
N ASN A 55 -17.44 4.22 -18.00
CA ASN A 55 -17.66 4.82 -19.29
C ASN A 55 -16.67 4.20 -20.25
N GLY A 56 -17.20 3.31 -21.07
CA GLY A 56 -16.53 2.80 -22.25
C GLY A 56 -15.93 3.94 -23.06
N ALA A 57 -14.89 3.62 -23.82
CA ALA A 57 -14.13 4.47 -24.71
C ALA A 57 -14.98 5.61 -25.29
N ALA A 58 -14.95 6.76 -24.62
CA ALA A 58 -15.36 8.01 -25.23
C ALA A 58 -14.33 8.27 -26.33
N THR A 59 -14.80 8.43 -27.55
CA THR A 59 -14.01 8.95 -28.67
C THR A 59 -13.19 10.11 -28.15
N ALA A 60 -11.86 9.95 -28.17
CA ALA A 60 -10.94 10.93 -27.60
C ALA A 60 -11.23 12.28 -28.27
N ASN A 61 -11.76 13.24 -27.53
CA ASN A 61 -11.88 14.61 -28.00
C ASN A 61 -10.46 15.15 -28.17
N PRO A 62 -9.99 15.45 -29.38
CA PRO A 62 -8.61 15.92 -29.60
C PRO A 62 -8.31 17.24 -28.89
N ASN A 63 -9.35 17.96 -28.49
CA ASN A 63 -9.27 19.21 -27.75
C ASN A 63 -9.42 19.02 -26.22
N ALA A 64 -9.55 17.78 -25.75
CA ALA A 64 -9.61 17.52 -24.32
C ALA A 64 -8.28 17.94 -23.68
N ALA A 65 -8.38 18.63 -22.55
CA ALA A 65 -7.26 19.00 -21.71
C ALA A 65 -7.65 18.78 -20.25
N GLN A 66 -6.67 18.69 -19.37
CA GLN A 66 -6.87 18.54 -17.94
C GLN A 66 -6.13 19.66 -17.20
N ALA A 67 -6.79 20.24 -16.21
CA ALA A 67 -6.18 21.15 -15.27
C ALA A 67 -6.26 20.57 -13.86
N VAL A 68 -5.17 20.67 -13.11
CA VAL A 68 -5.06 20.22 -11.71
C VAL A 68 -4.91 21.45 -10.84
N PHE A 69 -5.77 21.58 -9.84
CA PHE A 69 -5.75 22.67 -8.88
C PHE A 69 -5.42 22.12 -7.48
N ASP A 70 -4.52 22.81 -6.76
CA ASP A 70 -4.39 22.64 -5.31
C ASP A 70 -5.49 23.46 -4.65
N VAL A 71 -6.29 22.83 -3.80
CA VAL A 71 -7.49 23.44 -3.21
C VAL A 71 -7.45 23.31 -1.70
N GLN A 72 -7.59 24.43 -1.00
CA GLN A 72 -7.49 24.46 0.46
C GLN A 72 -8.86 24.28 1.14
N GLY A 73 -8.86 23.74 2.35
CA GLY A 73 -10.05 23.67 3.21
C GLY A 73 -11.02 22.52 2.91
N MET A 74 -10.68 21.59 2.01
CA MET A 74 -11.48 20.40 1.75
C MET A 74 -11.32 19.37 2.86
N SER A 75 -12.39 19.06 3.59
CA SER A 75 -12.33 18.12 4.73
C SER A 75 -13.47 17.09 4.77
N CYS A 76 -14.48 17.22 3.93
CA CYS A 76 -15.68 16.38 3.97
C CYS A 76 -16.28 16.08 2.59
N SER A 77 -17.15 15.08 2.51
CA SER A 77 -17.86 14.71 1.28
C SER A 77 -18.77 15.84 0.74
N GLY A 78 -19.25 16.73 1.60
CA GLY A 78 -20.02 17.91 1.19
C GLY A 78 -19.22 18.85 0.31
N CYS A 79 -17.92 19.00 0.56
CA CYS A 79 -17.00 19.81 -0.25
C CYS A 79 -16.96 19.34 -1.70
N ILE A 80 -16.99 18.02 -1.92
CA ILE A 80 -17.00 17.43 -3.29
C ILE A 80 -18.21 17.94 -4.07
N ASN A 81 -19.39 17.89 -3.44
CA ASN A 81 -20.63 18.30 -4.11
C ASN A 81 -20.66 19.82 -4.38
N GLN A 82 -20.18 20.63 -3.45
CA GLN A 82 -20.12 22.08 -3.61
C GLN A 82 -19.19 22.48 -4.76
N ILE A 83 -17.99 21.90 -4.83
CA ILE A 83 -17.04 22.18 -5.92
C ILE A 83 -17.62 21.73 -7.27
N LYS A 84 -18.17 20.50 -7.35
CA LYS A 84 -18.80 20.01 -8.58
C LYS A 84 -19.96 20.90 -9.02
N SER A 85 -20.79 21.36 -8.09
CA SER A 85 -21.90 22.27 -8.39
C SER A 85 -21.40 23.64 -8.85
N GLY A 86 -20.35 24.18 -8.23
CA GLY A 86 -19.74 25.45 -8.66
C GLY A 86 -19.15 25.41 -10.07
N LEU A 87 -18.74 24.25 -10.53
CA LEU A 87 -18.16 24.06 -11.87
C LEU A 87 -19.18 23.60 -12.92
N ALA A 88 -20.37 23.12 -12.53
CA ALA A 88 -21.36 22.53 -13.44
C ALA A 88 -21.92 23.52 -14.48
N GLY A 89 -21.85 24.83 -14.20
CA GLY A 89 -22.32 25.88 -15.11
C GLY A 89 -21.30 26.36 -16.16
N ILE A 90 -20.06 25.86 -16.10
CA ILE A 90 -18.98 26.27 -16.99
C ILE A 90 -19.04 25.44 -18.27
N ASP A 91 -19.36 26.07 -19.41
CA ASP A 91 -19.40 25.40 -20.70
C ASP A 91 -17.99 24.93 -21.11
N GLY A 92 -17.92 23.68 -21.57
CA GLY A 92 -16.64 23.05 -21.95
C GLY A 92 -15.99 22.19 -20.86
N ILE A 93 -16.49 22.19 -19.62
CA ILE A 93 -16.06 21.22 -18.60
C ILE A 93 -16.80 19.90 -18.83
N SER A 94 -16.04 18.78 -18.92
CA SER A 94 -16.61 17.44 -19.18
C SER A 94 -16.56 16.53 -17.95
N ASP A 95 -15.57 16.69 -17.06
CA ASP A 95 -15.46 15.91 -15.83
C ASP A 95 -14.73 16.69 -14.73
N VAL A 96 -15.10 16.40 -13.48
CA VAL A 96 -14.49 16.99 -12.27
C VAL A 96 -14.25 15.89 -11.24
N LEU A 97 -12.99 15.62 -10.94
CA LEU A 97 -12.57 14.73 -9.88
C LEU A 97 -12.04 15.54 -8.69
N VAL A 98 -12.59 15.30 -7.51
CA VAL A 98 -12.15 15.93 -6.26
C VAL A 98 -11.51 14.88 -5.37
N ASP A 99 -10.25 15.07 -5.06
CA ASP A 99 -9.50 14.20 -4.13
C ASP A 99 -9.22 14.96 -2.83
N LEU A 100 -9.97 14.58 -1.78
CA LEU A 100 -9.83 15.16 -0.44
C LEU A 100 -8.49 14.80 0.21
N SER A 101 -7.94 13.63 -0.12
CA SER A 101 -6.72 13.14 0.51
C SER A 101 -5.47 13.91 0.08
N SER A 102 -5.46 14.37 -1.15
CA SER A 102 -4.36 15.16 -1.73
C SER A 102 -4.66 16.66 -1.84
N ASN A 103 -5.85 17.10 -1.39
CA ASN A 103 -6.33 18.47 -1.55
C ASN A 103 -6.30 18.94 -3.02
N ARG A 104 -6.72 18.08 -3.95
CA ARG A 104 -6.67 18.34 -5.39
C ARG A 104 -8.03 18.28 -6.04
N VAL A 105 -8.21 19.15 -7.03
CA VAL A 105 -9.32 19.10 -7.98
C VAL A 105 -8.74 18.97 -9.38
N GLU A 106 -9.15 17.92 -10.09
CA GLU A 106 -8.79 17.69 -11.48
C GLU A 106 -10.01 17.98 -12.33
N VAL A 107 -9.85 18.81 -13.36
CA VAL A 107 -10.91 19.25 -14.25
C VAL A 107 -10.52 18.88 -15.67
N VAL A 108 -11.35 18.05 -16.32
CA VAL A 108 -11.23 17.76 -17.75
C VAL A 108 -12.11 18.73 -18.52
N TYR A 109 -11.53 19.42 -19.49
CA TYR A 109 -12.19 20.47 -20.22
C TYR A 109 -11.83 20.44 -21.71
N ASP A 110 -12.65 21.10 -22.53
CA ASP A 110 -12.37 21.36 -23.94
C ASP A 110 -11.55 22.65 -24.05
N SER A 111 -10.29 22.52 -24.48
CA SER A 111 -9.34 23.63 -24.61
C SER A 111 -9.74 24.67 -25.72
N THR A 112 -10.71 24.34 -26.56
CA THR A 112 -11.26 25.30 -27.53
C THR A 112 -12.33 26.21 -26.91
N ARG A 113 -13.01 25.73 -25.86
CA ARG A 113 -14.10 26.45 -25.16
C ARG A 113 -13.59 27.16 -23.91
N VAL A 114 -12.80 26.46 -23.07
CA VAL A 114 -12.22 27.05 -21.87
C VAL A 114 -10.81 27.56 -22.19
N LYS A 115 -10.71 28.88 -22.36
CA LYS A 115 -9.45 29.58 -22.68
C LYS A 115 -8.72 30.11 -21.44
N ASP A 116 -9.48 30.42 -20.39
CA ASP A 116 -8.98 31.00 -19.17
C ASP A 116 -9.20 30.02 -18.00
N LEU A 117 -8.11 29.46 -17.48
CA LEU A 117 -8.16 28.52 -16.36
C LEU A 117 -8.33 29.22 -15.00
N GLU A 118 -8.04 30.52 -14.93
CA GLU A 118 -8.32 31.31 -13.73
C GLU A 118 -9.83 31.42 -13.46
N MET A 119 -10.66 31.30 -14.48
CA MET A 119 -12.12 31.21 -14.32
C MET A 119 -12.50 29.96 -13.49
N ILE A 120 -11.84 28.81 -13.74
CA ILE A 120 -12.07 27.57 -12.97
C ILE A 120 -11.60 27.75 -11.52
N ALA A 121 -10.39 28.28 -11.31
CA ALA A 121 -9.87 28.56 -9.99
C ALA A 121 -10.78 29.52 -9.20
N SER A 122 -11.27 30.57 -9.87
CA SER A 122 -12.20 31.56 -9.29
C SER A 122 -13.56 30.93 -8.93
N ALA A 123 -14.08 30.03 -9.77
CA ALA A 123 -15.33 29.33 -9.49
C ALA A 123 -15.21 28.39 -8.28
N ILE A 124 -14.09 27.67 -8.13
CA ILE A 124 -13.82 26.83 -6.95
C ILE A 124 -13.68 27.74 -5.70
N THR A 125 -12.98 28.86 -5.83
CA THR A 125 -12.79 29.81 -4.73
C THR A 125 -14.12 30.46 -4.31
N ALA A 126 -15.00 30.77 -5.27
CA ALA A 126 -16.31 31.37 -4.99
C ALA A 126 -17.24 30.47 -4.17
N VAL A 127 -17.07 29.15 -4.23
CA VAL A 127 -17.82 28.19 -3.40
C VAL A 127 -17.12 27.91 -2.04
N GLY A 128 -16.11 28.71 -1.68
CA GLY A 128 -15.47 28.71 -0.37
C GLY A 128 -14.16 27.93 -0.29
N TYR A 129 -13.59 27.48 -1.40
CA TYR A 129 -12.35 26.68 -1.43
C TYR A 129 -11.27 27.38 -2.24
N PRO A 130 -10.30 28.10 -1.62
CA PRO A 130 -9.21 28.73 -2.33
C PRO A 130 -8.47 27.74 -3.22
N ALA A 131 -8.41 28.03 -4.52
CA ALA A 131 -7.84 27.15 -5.53
C ALA A 131 -6.71 27.84 -6.29
N THR A 132 -5.63 27.10 -6.55
CA THR A 132 -4.49 27.56 -7.34
C THR A 132 -4.17 26.54 -8.41
N LEU A 133 -4.04 26.99 -9.67
CA LEU A 133 -3.65 26.13 -10.78
C LEU A 133 -2.24 25.59 -10.53
N LYS A 134 -2.10 24.27 -10.60
CA LYS A 134 -0.82 23.56 -10.38
C LYS A 134 -0.21 23.03 -11.66
N GLN A 135 -1.05 22.41 -12.50
CA GLN A 135 -0.61 21.71 -13.69
C GLN A 135 -1.69 21.69 -14.75
N THR A 136 -1.28 21.68 -16.00
CA THR A 136 -2.15 21.43 -17.15
C THR A 136 -1.57 20.28 -17.97
N MET A 137 -2.45 19.50 -18.61
CA MET A 137 -2.10 18.47 -19.57
C MET A 137 -2.96 18.59 -20.80
N THR A 138 -2.34 18.44 -21.96
CA THR A 138 -3.02 18.34 -23.26
C THR A 138 -3.64 16.96 -23.42
N GLY A 139 -4.59 16.79 -24.36
CA GLY A 139 -5.19 15.50 -24.66
C GLY A 139 -4.18 14.42 -25.01
N ASN A 140 -3.13 14.76 -25.75
CA ASN A 140 -2.05 13.83 -26.09
C ASN A 140 -1.23 13.39 -24.85
N GLU A 141 -1.00 14.30 -23.92
CA GLU A 141 -0.31 13.99 -22.67
C GLU A 141 -1.17 13.11 -21.77
N ILE A 142 -2.47 13.39 -21.68
CA ILE A 142 -3.45 12.56 -20.96
C ILE A 142 -3.49 11.14 -21.56
N GLU A 143 -3.56 11.03 -22.89
CA GLU A 143 -3.57 9.74 -23.57
C GLU A 143 -2.29 8.95 -23.31
N LYS A 144 -1.14 9.62 -23.40
CA LYS A 144 0.16 9.01 -23.11
C LYS A 144 0.25 8.54 -21.66
N GLU A 145 -0.24 9.32 -20.70
CA GLU A 145 -0.27 8.96 -19.29
C GLU A 145 -1.21 7.79 -19.03
N ASN A 146 -2.41 7.80 -19.62
CA ASN A 146 -3.37 6.69 -19.55
C ASN A 146 -2.79 5.40 -20.14
N ASN A 147 -2.12 5.46 -21.28
CA ASN A 147 -1.48 4.32 -21.92
C ASN A 147 -0.32 3.78 -21.05
N LEU A 148 0.47 4.67 -20.47
CA LEU A 148 1.53 4.29 -19.51
C LEU A 148 0.92 3.63 -18.27
N PHE A 149 -0.14 4.23 -17.69
CA PHE A 149 -0.85 3.65 -16.56
C PHE A 149 -1.43 2.27 -16.90
N ALA A 150 -2.09 2.13 -18.04
CA ALA A 150 -2.66 0.86 -18.49
C ALA A 150 -1.59 -0.22 -18.74
N SER A 151 -0.41 0.15 -19.24
CA SER A 151 0.70 -0.78 -19.40
C SER A 151 1.31 -1.19 -18.05
N ARG A 152 1.48 -0.24 -17.14
CA ARG A 152 2.01 -0.50 -15.80
C ARG A 152 1.06 -1.33 -14.94
N SER A 153 -0.26 -1.12 -15.04
CA SER A 153 -1.26 -1.87 -14.28
C SER A 153 -1.27 -3.37 -14.56
N LYS A 154 -0.74 -3.79 -15.73
CA LYS A 154 -0.57 -5.21 -16.05
C LYS A 154 0.58 -5.86 -15.28
N LEU A 155 1.61 -5.08 -14.95
CA LEU A 155 2.86 -5.58 -14.37
C LEU A 155 2.97 -5.28 -12.88
N TYR A 156 2.33 -4.20 -12.41
CA TYR A 156 2.48 -3.69 -11.06
C TYR A 156 1.11 -3.46 -10.40
N ILE A 157 1.04 -3.61 -9.09
CA ILE A 157 -0.15 -3.27 -8.29
C ILE A 157 -0.10 -1.83 -7.81
N ALA A 158 1.08 -1.34 -7.51
CA ALA A 158 1.33 0.02 -7.04
C ALA A 158 2.79 0.42 -7.31
N ALA A 159 3.09 1.71 -7.09
CA ALA A 159 4.45 2.22 -6.97
C ALA A 159 4.57 3.14 -5.75
N VAL A 160 5.75 3.19 -5.14
CA VAL A 160 6.12 4.14 -4.08
C VAL A 160 7.26 4.97 -4.61
N GLY A 161 6.97 6.19 -5.08
CA GLY A 161 7.92 6.98 -5.84
C GLY A 161 8.40 6.23 -7.08
N ASP A 162 9.68 5.90 -7.14
CA ASP A 162 10.33 5.11 -8.21
C ASP A 162 10.45 3.60 -7.91
N TRP A 163 9.88 3.15 -6.79
CA TRP A 163 9.85 1.74 -6.40
C TRP A 163 8.56 1.08 -6.86
N ASP A 164 8.65 0.26 -7.89
CA ASP A 164 7.51 -0.50 -8.40
C ASP A 164 7.26 -1.78 -7.59
N ILE A 165 5.99 -2.03 -7.27
CA ILE A 165 5.53 -3.24 -6.57
C ILE A 165 4.92 -4.18 -7.60
N ALA A 166 5.66 -5.23 -7.91
CA ALA A 166 5.27 -6.16 -8.97
C ALA A 166 3.98 -6.92 -8.62
N ARG A 167 3.09 -7.06 -9.60
CA ARG A 167 1.87 -7.87 -9.47
C ARG A 167 2.20 -9.32 -9.17
N GLY A 168 3.23 -9.87 -9.84
CA GLY A 168 3.69 -11.24 -9.58
C GLY A 168 4.13 -11.49 -8.15
N ASP A 169 4.76 -10.49 -7.50
CA ASP A 169 5.15 -10.57 -6.09
C ASP A 169 3.90 -10.63 -5.18
N PHE A 170 2.91 -9.78 -5.46
CA PHE A 170 1.64 -9.77 -4.73
C PHE A 170 0.86 -11.08 -4.90
N ASP A 171 0.71 -11.55 -6.14
CA ASP A 171 -0.01 -12.77 -6.46
C ASP A 171 0.65 -14.01 -5.82
N SER A 172 1.98 -14.05 -5.81
CA SER A 172 2.76 -15.10 -5.15
C SER A 172 2.50 -15.12 -3.64
N GLU A 173 2.65 -13.98 -2.97
CA GLU A 173 2.39 -13.87 -1.51
C GLU A 173 0.93 -14.23 -1.18
N LEU A 174 -0.03 -13.77 -1.99
CA LEU A 174 -1.44 -14.08 -1.79
C LEU A 174 -1.72 -15.58 -1.94
N SER A 175 -1.16 -16.21 -2.98
CA SER A 175 -1.29 -17.65 -3.22
C SER A 175 -0.74 -18.47 -2.04
N HIS A 176 0.43 -18.09 -1.54
CA HIS A 176 1.03 -18.75 -0.37
C HIS A 176 0.23 -18.55 0.91
N ALA A 177 -0.25 -17.34 1.16
CA ALA A 177 -1.09 -17.08 2.31
C ALA A 177 -2.38 -17.89 2.24
N ARG A 178 -3.03 -17.88 1.09
CA ARG A 178 -4.24 -18.67 0.81
C ARG A 178 -4.01 -20.16 1.06
N SER A 179 -2.97 -20.73 0.48
CA SER A 179 -2.64 -22.17 0.63
C SER A 179 -2.43 -22.57 2.10
N ARG A 180 -1.82 -21.69 2.92
CA ARG A 180 -1.66 -21.94 4.36
C ARG A 180 -2.99 -21.97 5.08
N TYR A 181 -3.88 -21.02 4.79
CA TYR A 181 -5.22 -21.01 5.38
C TYR A 181 -6.03 -22.25 4.97
N GLU A 182 -5.99 -22.63 3.70
CA GLU A 182 -6.69 -23.83 3.19
C GLU A 182 -6.15 -25.12 3.83
N LYS A 183 -4.83 -25.22 4.05
CA LYS A 183 -4.24 -26.36 4.78
C LYS A 183 -4.65 -26.43 6.25
N THR A 184 -4.84 -25.27 6.89
CA THR A 184 -5.17 -25.20 8.33
C THR A 184 -6.66 -25.34 8.60
N TYR A 185 -7.50 -24.71 7.76
CA TYR A 185 -8.93 -24.57 8.01
C TYR A 185 -9.81 -25.27 6.98
N GLY A 186 -9.21 -25.90 5.98
CA GLY A 186 -9.91 -26.58 4.88
C GLY A 186 -10.18 -25.67 3.68
N ASN A 187 -10.44 -26.31 2.52
CA ASN A 187 -10.58 -25.59 1.22
C ASN A 187 -11.78 -24.63 1.16
N ALA A 188 -12.77 -24.80 2.04
CA ALA A 188 -13.96 -23.95 2.08
C ALA A 188 -13.76 -22.63 2.87
N VAL A 189 -12.61 -22.41 3.48
CA VAL A 189 -12.32 -21.24 4.34
C VAL A 189 -12.55 -19.89 3.64
N PHE A 190 -12.40 -19.84 2.33
CA PHE A 190 -12.63 -18.65 1.51
C PHE A 190 -13.99 -18.63 0.81
N SER A 191 -14.95 -19.50 1.20
CA SER A 191 -16.27 -19.56 0.60
C SER A 191 -17.27 -18.68 1.36
N GLY A 192 -18.29 -18.19 0.64
CA GLY A 192 -19.33 -17.32 1.19
C GLY A 192 -18.82 -15.91 1.58
N ASP A 193 -19.67 -15.17 2.28
CA ASP A 193 -19.38 -13.75 2.62
C ASP A 193 -18.21 -13.62 3.60
N GLN A 194 -18.13 -14.49 4.60
CA GLN A 194 -17.02 -14.49 5.57
C GLN A 194 -15.70 -14.86 4.91
N GLY A 195 -15.70 -15.83 3.99
CA GLY A 195 -14.54 -16.21 3.22
C GLY A 195 -14.09 -15.09 2.27
N SER A 196 -15.01 -14.38 1.66
CA SER A 196 -14.74 -13.20 0.84
C SER A 196 -14.12 -12.07 1.65
N ALA A 197 -14.66 -11.80 2.84
CA ALA A 197 -14.10 -10.79 3.76
C ALA A 197 -12.67 -11.17 4.24
N LEU A 198 -12.44 -12.46 4.53
CA LEU A 198 -11.11 -12.97 4.87
C LEU A 198 -10.11 -12.78 3.71
N MET A 199 -10.53 -13.07 2.48
CA MET A 199 -9.70 -12.86 1.29
C MET A 199 -9.34 -11.38 1.11
N GLN A 200 -10.29 -10.46 1.25
CA GLN A 200 -10.02 -9.02 1.18
C GLN A 200 -9.06 -8.57 2.27
N ARG A 201 -9.18 -9.10 3.50
CA ARG A 201 -8.23 -8.83 4.59
C ARG A 201 -6.82 -9.30 4.23
N LEU A 202 -6.65 -10.50 3.69
CA LEU A 202 -5.36 -10.99 3.23
C LEU A 202 -4.78 -10.12 2.13
N GLN A 203 -5.57 -9.75 1.14
CA GLN A 203 -5.15 -8.85 0.07
C GLN A 203 -4.66 -7.51 0.62
N SER A 204 -5.42 -6.91 1.55
CA SER A 204 -5.05 -5.66 2.20
C SER A 204 -3.73 -5.78 2.98
N GLN A 205 -3.58 -6.84 3.77
CA GLN A 205 -2.37 -7.07 4.58
C GLN A 205 -1.13 -7.24 3.70
N ILE A 206 -1.22 -8.04 2.65
CA ILE A 206 -0.11 -8.29 1.73
C ILE A 206 0.26 -7.01 0.96
N ALA A 207 -0.73 -6.32 0.39
CA ALA A 207 -0.48 -5.07 -0.31
C ALA A 207 0.15 -4.01 0.61
N SER A 208 -0.37 -3.84 1.82
CA SER A 208 0.17 -2.91 2.82
C SER A 208 1.59 -3.27 3.23
N SER A 209 1.91 -4.56 3.34
CA SER A 209 3.26 -5.04 3.65
C SER A 209 4.25 -4.71 2.52
N LEU A 210 3.87 -4.97 1.27
CA LEU A 210 4.70 -4.68 0.10
C LEU A 210 4.90 -3.17 -0.10
N ILE A 211 3.85 -2.36 0.14
CA ILE A 211 3.94 -0.90 0.10
C ILE A 211 4.86 -0.39 1.22
N SER A 212 4.75 -0.94 2.43
CA SER A 212 5.61 -0.58 3.56
C SER A 212 7.08 -0.88 3.28
N GLU A 213 7.38 -2.05 2.68
CA GLU A 213 8.73 -2.38 2.20
C GLU A 213 9.20 -1.37 1.14
N GLY A 214 8.33 -1.02 0.19
CA GLY A 214 8.62 0.00 -0.84
C GLY A 214 8.97 1.35 -0.24
N ILE A 215 8.23 1.80 0.80
CA ILE A 215 8.51 3.05 1.53
C ILE A 215 9.89 2.99 2.18
N GLN A 216 10.20 1.92 2.90
CA GLN A 216 11.50 1.75 3.54
C GLN A 216 12.63 1.72 2.53
N MET A 217 12.48 0.98 1.43
CA MET A 217 13.48 0.91 0.37
C MET A 217 13.66 2.24 -0.36
N GLN A 218 12.61 3.06 -0.48
CA GLN A 218 12.73 4.41 -1.01
C GLN A 218 13.59 5.31 -0.11
N GLU A 219 13.40 5.23 1.21
CA GLU A 219 14.24 5.99 2.17
C GLU A 219 15.70 5.51 2.15
N VAL A 220 15.93 4.20 2.07
CA VAL A 220 17.27 3.62 1.87
C VAL A 220 17.95 4.20 0.62
N ARG A 221 17.21 4.27 -0.51
CA ARG A 221 17.71 4.82 -1.77
C ARG A 221 17.98 6.32 -1.69
N LYS A 222 17.08 7.10 -1.08
CA LYS A 222 17.27 8.55 -0.86
C LYS A 222 18.54 8.84 -0.06
N ALA A 223 18.84 8.00 0.93
CA ALA A 223 20.07 8.09 1.72
C ALA A 223 21.32 7.61 0.98
N GLY A 224 21.19 7.07 -0.23
CA GLY A 224 22.31 6.49 -0.98
C GLY A 224 22.90 5.24 -0.33
N PHE A 225 22.18 4.62 0.62
CA PHE A 225 22.66 3.46 1.34
C PHE A 225 22.59 2.21 0.47
N LYS A 226 23.65 1.41 0.47
CA LYS A 226 23.75 0.16 -0.29
C LYS A 226 24.56 -0.86 0.50
N LEU A 227 24.07 -2.09 0.56
CA LEU A 227 24.88 -3.21 1.05
C LEU A 227 25.71 -3.80 -0.10
N PRO A 228 27.01 -4.07 0.12
CA PRO A 228 27.80 -4.85 -0.81
C PRO A 228 27.21 -6.26 -1.00
N ALA A 229 27.15 -6.75 -2.23
CA ALA A 229 26.66 -8.09 -2.53
C ALA A 229 27.39 -9.19 -1.72
N LYS A 230 28.69 -8.99 -1.44
CA LYS A 230 29.48 -9.90 -0.61
C LYS A 230 28.95 -9.99 0.84
N THR A 231 28.45 -8.88 1.39
CA THR A 231 27.85 -8.84 2.72
C THR A 231 26.52 -9.62 2.72
N VAL A 232 25.67 -9.38 1.73
CA VAL A 232 24.40 -10.11 1.58
C VAL A 232 24.63 -11.61 1.47
N GLU A 233 25.61 -12.01 0.68
CA GLU A 233 25.97 -13.42 0.50
C GLU A 233 26.51 -14.08 1.79
N ALA A 234 27.34 -13.36 2.55
CA ALA A 234 27.87 -13.84 3.83
C ALA A 234 26.76 -14.02 4.87
N GLU A 235 25.86 -13.04 4.99
CA GLU A 235 24.70 -13.09 5.90
C GLU A 235 23.73 -14.22 5.50
N PHE A 236 23.54 -14.43 4.19
CA PHE A 236 22.70 -15.54 3.72
C PHE A 236 23.34 -16.91 4.01
N ALA A 237 24.65 -17.04 3.84
CA ALA A 237 25.38 -18.26 4.18
C ALA A 237 25.31 -18.54 5.69
N GLN A 238 25.43 -17.50 6.53
CA GLN A 238 25.27 -17.62 7.97
C GLN A 238 23.85 -18.06 8.33
N TYR A 239 22.82 -17.44 7.76
CA TYR A 239 21.41 -17.83 7.93
C TYR A 239 21.18 -19.32 7.66
N LEU A 240 21.72 -19.84 6.55
CA LEU A 240 21.61 -21.27 6.21
C LEU A 240 22.36 -22.17 7.22
N SER A 241 23.55 -21.74 7.64
CA SER A 241 24.35 -22.45 8.65
C SER A 241 23.64 -22.55 10.00
N GLU A 242 23.01 -21.45 10.46
CA GLU A 242 22.22 -21.43 11.70
C GLU A 242 21.01 -22.36 11.65
N LYS A 243 20.46 -22.60 10.44
CA LYS A 243 19.38 -23.56 10.21
C LYS A 243 19.87 -24.99 10.01
N GLY A 244 21.18 -25.21 9.91
CA GLY A 244 21.77 -26.51 9.65
C GLY A 244 21.45 -27.11 8.30
N ILE A 245 21.19 -26.27 7.30
CA ILE A 245 20.80 -26.70 5.95
C ILE A 245 21.72 -26.11 4.89
N THR A 246 21.94 -26.86 3.82
CA THR A 246 22.67 -26.40 2.65
C THR A 246 21.80 -25.52 1.75
N ARG A 247 22.43 -24.72 0.90
CA ARG A 247 21.71 -23.91 -0.11
C ARG A 247 20.87 -24.77 -1.06
N GLN A 248 21.33 -25.97 -1.40
CA GLN A 248 20.58 -26.88 -2.29
C GLN A 248 19.34 -27.43 -1.59
N GLU A 249 19.43 -27.84 -0.35
CA GLU A 249 18.30 -28.26 0.46
C GLU A 249 17.29 -27.12 0.64
N PHE A 250 17.78 -25.90 0.90
CA PHE A 250 16.93 -24.73 1.00
C PHE A 250 16.17 -24.43 -0.30
N LYS A 251 16.86 -24.47 -1.45
CA LYS A 251 16.21 -24.31 -2.76
C LYS A 251 15.14 -25.39 -3.00
N LYS A 252 15.42 -26.63 -2.61
CA LYS A 252 14.44 -27.71 -2.72
C LYS A 252 13.24 -27.46 -1.83
N MET A 253 13.44 -27.07 -0.56
CA MET A 253 12.36 -26.74 0.38
C MET A 253 11.46 -25.62 -0.14
N LEU A 254 12.04 -24.54 -0.68
CA LEU A 254 11.29 -23.45 -1.29
C LEU A 254 10.45 -23.95 -2.46
N LYS A 255 11.06 -24.70 -3.38
CA LYS A 255 10.36 -25.27 -4.53
C LYS A 255 9.21 -26.21 -4.14
N ASP A 256 9.43 -27.08 -3.16
CA ASP A 256 8.42 -28.02 -2.65
C ASP A 256 7.26 -27.26 -1.94
N SER A 257 7.52 -26.05 -1.46
CA SER A 257 6.53 -25.13 -0.86
C SER A 257 5.93 -24.15 -1.88
N GLY A 258 6.32 -24.25 -3.16
CA GLY A 258 5.83 -23.39 -4.23
C GLY A 258 6.49 -22.00 -4.29
N TYR A 259 7.58 -21.77 -3.53
CA TYR A 259 8.30 -20.49 -3.55
C TYR A 259 9.41 -20.46 -4.60
N ASP A 260 9.56 -19.31 -5.25
CA ASP A 260 10.72 -19.04 -6.10
C ASP A 260 11.93 -18.63 -5.26
N TYR A 261 13.08 -19.24 -5.52
CA TYR A 261 14.31 -18.94 -4.78
C TYR A 261 14.82 -17.52 -5.07
N GLY A 262 14.73 -17.05 -6.31
CA GLY A 262 15.19 -15.71 -6.69
C GLY A 262 14.37 -14.63 -6.00
N TYR A 263 13.04 -14.83 -5.98
CA TYR A 263 12.13 -13.96 -5.23
C TYR A 263 12.48 -13.92 -3.73
N PHE A 264 12.64 -15.10 -3.11
CA PHE A 264 13.02 -15.18 -1.70
C PHE A 264 14.35 -14.46 -1.42
N TYR A 265 15.37 -14.72 -2.25
CA TYR A 265 16.69 -14.12 -2.07
C TYR A 265 16.65 -12.59 -2.19
N LYS A 266 15.90 -12.05 -3.16
CA LYS A 266 15.65 -10.62 -3.29
C LYS A 266 14.96 -10.02 -2.06
N LYS A 267 13.96 -10.69 -1.52
CA LYS A 267 13.28 -10.27 -0.29
C LYS A 267 14.24 -10.28 0.91
N PHE A 268 15.09 -11.29 1.00
CA PHE A 268 16.14 -11.37 2.01
C PHE A 268 17.13 -10.20 1.89
N GLU A 269 17.60 -9.90 0.69
CA GLU A 269 18.49 -8.77 0.41
C GLU A 269 17.85 -7.42 0.78
N ASN A 270 16.61 -7.17 0.33
CA ASN A 270 15.88 -5.94 0.66
C ASN A 270 15.77 -5.77 2.17
N ARG A 271 15.34 -6.82 2.87
CA ARG A 271 15.19 -6.79 4.31
C ARG A 271 16.49 -6.53 5.03
N LEU A 272 17.55 -7.27 4.68
CA LEU A 272 18.86 -7.07 5.27
C LEU A 272 19.36 -5.64 5.07
N THR A 273 19.10 -5.08 3.87
CA THR A 273 19.47 -3.69 3.53
C THR A 273 18.73 -2.69 4.40
N VAL A 274 17.42 -2.88 4.59
CA VAL A 274 16.61 -2.02 5.47
C VAL A 274 17.07 -2.15 6.92
N ASP A 275 17.24 -3.37 7.42
CA ASP A 275 17.65 -3.63 8.81
C ASP A 275 19.03 -2.99 9.11
N GLN A 276 19.97 -3.11 8.17
CA GLN A 276 21.30 -2.49 8.32
C GLN A 276 21.21 -0.96 8.25
N TYR A 277 20.45 -0.41 7.32
CA TYR A 277 20.20 1.04 7.23
C TYR A 277 19.56 1.59 8.51
N LEU A 278 18.57 0.90 9.04
CA LEU A 278 17.94 1.28 10.31
C LEU A 278 18.96 1.30 11.45
N ASN A 279 19.78 0.28 11.58
CA ASN A 279 20.77 0.19 12.66
C ASN A 279 21.89 1.22 12.53
N ASP A 280 22.42 1.42 11.33
CA ASP A 280 23.60 2.24 11.11
C ASP A 280 23.28 3.74 10.99
N ILE A 281 22.08 4.08 10.52
CA ILE A 281 21.71 5.46 10.20
C ILE A 281 20.57 5.96 11.10
N VAL A 282 19.42 5.25 11.11
CA VAL A 282 18.21 5.76 11.76
C VAL A 282 18.27 5.61 13.27
N LEU A 283 18.75 4.46 13.77
CA LEU A 283 18.73 4.11 15.21
C LEU A 283 20.10 4.27 15.86
N THR A 284 21.06 4.83 15.13
CA THR A 284 22.41 5.01 15.64
C THR A 284 22.44 5.93 16.86
N GLY A 285 23.25 5.59 17.87
CA GLY A 285 23.40 6.37 19.10
C GLY A 285 22.27 6.21 20.12
N LEU A 286 21.18 5.49 19.82
CA LEU A 286 20.11 5.21 20.78
C LEU A 286 20.47 4.02 21.67
N ALA A 287 20.31 4.20 22.99
CA ALA A 287 20.84 3.27 23.98
C ALA A 287 19.86 2.13 24.28
N ASN A 288 18.57 2.40 24.38
CA ASN A 288 17.59 1.42 24.83
C ASN A 288 16.54 1.06 23.77
N ASP A 289 15.90 -0.09 23.95
CA ASP A 289 14.94 -0.64 22.98
C ASP A 289 13.65 0.17 22.86
N LEU A 290 13.23 0.85 23.95
CA LEU A 290 12.04 1.68 23.92
C LEU A 290 12.25 2.94 23.06
N GLU A 291 13.40 3.61 23.24
CA GLU A 291 13.79 4.76 22.42
C GLU A 291 13.91 4.36 20.94
N LYS A 292 14.56 3.23 20.66
CA LYS A 292 14.68 2.71 19.30
C LYS A 292 13.32 2.44 18.68
N LYS A 293 12.41 1.81 19.42
CA LYS A 293 11.05 1.54 18.95
C LYS A 293 10.28 2.82 18.67
N GLN A 294 10.35 3.81 19.56
CA GLN A 294 9.68 5.09 19.37
C GLN A 294 10.26 5.81 18.15
N HIS A 295 11.57 5.92 18.07
CA HIS A 295 12.25 6.60 16.97
C HIS A 295 11.97 5.95 15.61
N TYR A 296 11.97 4.60 15.54
CA TYR A 296 11.57 3.88 14.35
C TYR A 296 10.12 4.20 13.96
N THR A 297 9.21 4.22 14.93
CA THR A 297 7.80 4.50 14.69
C THR A 297 7.60 5.90 14.11
N ASP A 298 8.27 6.89 14.68
CA ASP A 298 8.19 8.29 14.24
C ASP A 298 8.81 8.45 12.84
N TRP A 299 9.99 7.85 12.63
CA TRP A 299 10.65 7.83 11.33
C TRP A 299 9.75 7.19 10.24
N PHE A 300 9.21 6.00 10.51
CA PHE A 300 8.37 5.30 9.54
C PHE A 300 7.05 6.02 9.26
N ASN A 301 6.41 6.59 10.29
CA ASN A 301 5.20 7.39 10.10
C ASN A 301 5.48 8.63 9.24
N ASN A 302 6.59 9.31 9.46
CA ASN A 302 7.01 10.44 8.64
C ASN A 302 7.30 10.01 7.20
N ALA A 303 8.06 8.93 7.01
CA ALA A 303 8.32 8.37 5.67
C ALA A 303 7.03 8.01 4.94
N ARG A 304 6.04 7.43 5.63
CA ARG A 304 4.73 7.08 5.08
C ARG A 304 3.90 8.30 4.69
N LEU A 305 3.93 9.37 5.50
CA LEU A 305 3.23 10.62 5.19
C LEU A 305 3.79 11.31 3.95
N LEU A 306 5.10 11.22 3.74
CA LEU A 306 5.80 11.84 2.61
C LEU A 306 5.82 10.93 1.36
N ALA A 307 5.49 9.67 1.50
CA ALA A 307 5.52 8.70 0.40
C ALA A 307 4.43 9.00 -0.62
N LYS A 308 4.81 9.10 -1.89
CA LYS A 308 3.87 9.16 -3.02
C LYS A 308 3.54 7.73 -3.44
N VAL A 309 2.40 7.22 -2.99
CA VAL A 309 1.90 5.90 -3.39
C VAL A 309 0.90 6.05 -4.53
N VAL A 310 1.21 5.44 -5.66
CA VAL A 310 0.32 5.36 -6.83
C VAL A 310 -0.16 3.92 -6.96
N TYR A 311 -1.46 3.71 -6.87
CA TYR A 311 -2.06 2.39 -7.09
C TYR A 311 -2.43 2.22 -8.56
N TYR A 312 -1.90 1.19 -9.20
CA TYR A 312 -2.30 0.77 -10.55
C TYR A 312 -3.51 -0.18 -10.52
N ASP A 313 -3.77 -0.82 -9.39
CA ASP A 313 -4.95 -1.65 -9.15
C ASP A 313 -5.95 -0.89 -8.26
N LYS A 314 -6.98 -0.32 -8.88
CA LYS A 314 -8.00 0.49 -8.17
C LYS A 314 -8.86 -0.32 -7.21
N ASN A 315 -9.09 -1.61 -7.51
CA ASN A 315 -9.82 -2.48 -6.60
C ASN A 315 -9.00 -2.73 -5.32
N LEU A 316 -7.71 -3.01 -5.49
CA LEU A 316 -6.79 -3.20 -4.37
C LEU A 316 -6.61 -1.91 -3.55
N GLU A 317 -6.56 -0.74 -4.19
CA GLU A 317 -6.56 0.56 -3.51
C GLU A 317 -7.76 0.71 -2.57
N ASN A 318 -8.97 0.41 -3.06
CA ASN A 318 -10.20 0.48 -2.27
C ASN A 318 -10.15 -0.52 -1.09
N ILE A 319 -9.69 -1.75 -1.32
CA ILE A 319 -9.55 -2.76 -0.27
C ILE A 319 -8.58 -2.27 0.83
N VAL A 320 -7.43 -1.71 0.46
CA VAL A 320 -6.43 -1.23 1.42
C VAL A 320 -6.96 -0.01 2.19
N LYS A 321 -7.55 0.97 1.52
CA LYS A 321 -8.09 2.19 2.15
C LYS A 321 -9.24 1.87 3.12
N ASN A 322 -10.17 1.00 2.73
CA ASN A 322 -11.28 0.61 3.58
C ASN A 322 -10.86 -0.21 4.81
N SER A 323 -9.81 -1.03 4.66
CA SER A 323 -9.27 -1.80 5.78
C SER A 323 -8.53 -0.94 6.81
N SER A 324 -7.93 0.18 6.38
CA SER A 324 -7.22 1.11 7.28
C SER A 324 -8.18 1.97 8.11
N VAL A 325 -9.37 2.26 7.61
CA VAL A 325 -10.40 3.03 8.34
C VAL A 325 -10.95 2.24 9.53
N GLY A 326 -10.99 0.91 9.46
CA GLY A 326 -11.44 0.05 10.56
C GLY A 326 -10.42 -0.14 11.70
N ALA A 327 -9.15 0.15 11.47
CA ALA A 327 -8.09 -0.01 12.47
C ALA A 327 -7.83 1.26 13.32
N GLY A 328 -8.41 2.41 12.94
CA GLY A 328 -8.24 3.72 13.62
C GLY A 328 -9.34 4.11 14.59
N GLY A 329 -10.31 3.23 14.87
CA GLY A 329 -11.52 3.55 15.61
C GLY A 329 -11.51 3.27 17.12
N CYS A 330 -10.37 3.32 17.81
CA CYS A 330 -10.34 3.26 19.26
C CYS A 330 -9.42 4.35 19.85
N GLY A 331 -9.94 5.56 20.01
CA GLY A 331 -9.20 6.58 20.74
C GLY A 331 -9.65 8.00 20.46
N ASN A 332 -10.85 8.38 20.91
CA ASN A 332 -11.14 9.68 21.50
C ASN A 332 -12.62 9.75 21.91
N SER A 333 -12.89 9.16 23.06
CA SER A 333 -14.11 9.41 23.82
C SER A 333 -13.67 9.42 25.30
N CYS A 334 -12.95 10.46 25.69
CA CYS A 334 -12.89 10.90 27.07
C CYS A 334 -13.52 12.29 27.09
N SER A 335 -14.82 12.30 27.24
CA SER A 335 -15.56 13.45 27.78
C SER A 335 -15.05 13.69 29.19
N THR A 336 -14.39 14.80 29.42
CA THR A 336 -14.25 15.37 30.74
C THR A 336 -15.54 16.12 31.04
N GLU A 337 -16.45 15.52 31.84
CA GLU A 337 -17.36 16.24 32.69
C GLU A 337 -16.60 16.58 33.99
N GLN A 338 -16.42 17.76 34.24
CA GLN A 338 -16.62 18.71 35.35
C GLN A 338 -15.59 19.80 35.32
#